data_fd7c9a387800638be11ed4827e4ee0ea
#
_entry.id   fd7c9a387800638be11ed4827e4ee0ea
#
_cell.length_a   1.000
_cell.length_b   1.000
_cell.length_c   1.000
_cell.angle_alpha   90.00
_cell.angle_beta   90.00
_cell.angle_gamma   90.00
#
_symmetry.space_group_name_H-M   'P 1'
#
loop_
_entity.id
_entity.type
_entity.pdbx_description
1 polymer ?
#
loop_
_entity_poly.entity_id
_entity_poly.type
_entity_poly.pdbx_seq_one_letter_code
_entity_poly.pdbx_strand_id
1 'polypeptide(L)'
;SGLTGGDAWKMSQRKDNSLVGPTFVGALTKAIAVSETNSCMGRIVAAPTAGICGILPACLLTVMEERSIPEEQVVMALFTASAVGMVIARNATIAGAEGGCQAECGAASAMAAAALVELNGGTPAMVEHATAIALKNVLGLVCDPVAGLVEIPCIKRNAMGTANAFTAAEMALAGIESKIPADEVIWAMKKVGDSMHPDLKETARGGLAATPTGRKLTEKVFGKMEE
;
A
#
# COMPACT_ATOMS: atom_id res chain seq x y z
N SER A 1 12.83 5.68 -14.73
CA SER A 1 13.05 4.97 -16.00
C SER A 1 12.34 5.64 -17.21
N GLY A 2 11.35 6.50 -16.96
CA GLY A 2 10.51 7.10 -17.99
C GLY A 2 9.38 6.20 -18.49
N LEU A 3 9.09 5.10 -17.80
CA LEU A 3 7.93 4.24 -18.11
C LEU A 3 6.61 4.84 -17.61
N THR A 4 6.67 5.60 -16.52
CA THR A 4 5.51 6.28 -15.92
C THR A 4 5.92 7.68 -15.46
N GLY A 5 4.94 8.51 -15.09
CA GLY A 5 5.19 9.82 -14.52
C GLY A 5 4.06 10.81 -14.78
N GLY A 6 3.93 11.80 -13.88
CA GLY A 6 2.90 12.82 -13.95
C GLY A 6 1.49 12.32 -13.65
N ASP A 7 1.32 11.13 -13.11
CA ASP A 7 0.01 10.56 -12.80
C ASP A 7 -0.61 11.22 -11.57
N ALA A 8 0.19 11.66 -10.61
CA ALA A 8 -0.27 12.46 -9.48
C ALA A 8 -0.86 13.79 -9.96
N TRP A 9 -0.20 14.47 -10.89
CA TRP A 9 -0.73 15.71 -11.49
C TRP A 9 -2.04 15.47 -12.22
N LYS A 10 -2.12 14.42 -13.06
CA LYS A 10 -3.37 14.05 -13.76
C LYS A 10 -4.50 13.74 -12.77
N MET A 11 -4.19 13.03 -11.69
CA MET A 11 -5.18 12.70 -10.64
C MET A 11 -5.67 13.96 -9.93
N SER A 12 -4.79 14.93 -9.63
CA SER A 12 -5.15 16.19 -8.98
C SER A 12 -6.16 17.01 -9.80
N GLN A 13 -6.07 16.97 -11.14
CA GLN A 13 -7.01 17.67 -12.03
C GLN A 13 -8.43 17.07 -12.01
N ARG A 14 -8.59 15.89 -11.41
CA ARG A 14 -9.91 15.23 -11.25
C ARG A 14 -10.64 15.61 -9.96
N LYS A 15 -10.00 16.40 -9.06
CA LYS A 15 -10.51 16.65 -7.71
C LYS A 15 -11.96 17.16 -7.72
N ASP A 16 -12.28 18.15 -8.55
CA ASP A 16 -13.61 18.79 -8.59
C ASP A 16 -14.68 17.93 -9.34
N ASN A 17 -14.24 17.00 -10.18
CA ASN A 17 -15.12 16.11 -10.96
C ASN A 17 -14.94 14.64 -10.55
N SER A 18 -14.61 14.40 -9.29
CA SER A 18 -14.33 13.07 -8.76
C SER A 18 -15.59 12.22 -8.59
N LEU A 19 -15.49 10.92 -8.89
CA LEU A 19 -16.53 9.92 -8.58
C LEU A 19 -16.61 9.59 -7.08
N VAL A 20 -15.52 9.86 -6.33
CA VAL A 20 -15.38 9.40 -4.93
C VAL A 20 -15.19 10.57 -3.95
N GLY A 21 -15.39 11.79 -4.43
CA GLY A 21 -15.25 13.01 -3.63
C GLY A 21 -13.82 13.57 -3.58
N PRO A 22 -13.68 14.87 -3.30
CA PRO A 22 -12.41 15.59 -3.40
C PRO A 22 -11.37 15.13 -2.37
N THR A 23 -11.79 14.84 -1.14
CA THR A 23 -10.92 14.34 -0.07
C THR A 23 -10.26 13.02 -0.45
N PHE A 24 -11.07 12.07 -0.92
CA PHE A 24 -10.55 10.76 -1.29
C PHE A 24 -9.60 10.83 -2.50
N VAL A 25 -9.95 11.62 -3.54
CA VAL A 25 -9.02 11.86 -4.66
C VAL A 25 -7.75 12.54 -4.20
N GLY A 26 -7.84 13.47 -3.23
CA GLY A 26 -6.68 14.08 -2.59
C GLY A 26 -5.73 13.06 -1.96
N ALA A 27 -6.28 12.07 -1.25
CA ALA A 27 -5.51 10.97 -0.69
C ALA A 27 -4.83 10.12 -1.78
N LEU A 28 -5.57 9.69 -2.80
CA LEU A 28 -5.02 8.93 -3.92
C LEU A 28 -3.91 9.70 -4.65
N THR A 29 -4.10 11.01 -4.83
CA THR A 29 -3.10 11.90 -5.43
C THR A 29 -1.81 11.95 -4.62
N LYS A 30 -1.91 12.11 -3.29
CA LYS A 30 -0.75 12.10 -2.39
C LYS A 30 0.00 10.77 -2.46
N ALA A 31 -0.73 9.63 -2.44
CA ALA A 31 -0.14 8.31 -2.53
C ALA A 31 0.67 8.12 -3.82
N ILE A 32 0.12 8.53 -4.95
CA ILE A 32 0.81 8.49 -6.24
C ILE A 32 2.02 9.42 -6.24
N ALA A 33 1.88 10.66 -5.73
CA ALA A 33 2.97 11.65 -5.71
C ALA A 33 4.19 11.18 -4.91
N VAL A 34 3.97 10.59 -3.74
CA VAL A 34 5.06 10.03 -2.92
C VAL A 34 5.72 8.86 -3.64
N SER A 35 4.94 7.98 -4.27
CA SER A 35 5.48 6.85 -5.02
C SER A 35 6.23 7.29 -6.30
N GLU A 36 5.74 8.30 -7.03
CA GLU A 36 6.47 8.90 -8.16
C GLU A 36 7.78 9.55 -7.69
N THR A 37 7.78 10.20 -6.53
CA THR A 37 9.00 10.75 -5.92
C THR A 37 10.02 9.66 -5.64
N ASN A 38 9.58 8.51 -5.11
CA ASN A 38 10.43 7.34 -4.90
C ASN A 38 11.01 6.82 -6.23
N SER A 39 10.20 6.68 -7.26
CA SER A 39 10.64 6.17 -8.57
C SER A 39 11.63 7.11 -9.28
N CYS A 40 11.62 8.40 -8.94
CA CYS A 40 12.59 9.40 -9.39
C CYS A 40 13.82 9.51 -8.49
N MET A 41 14.05 8.57 -7.57
CA MET A 41 15.14 8.60 -6.59
C MET A 41 15.09 9.82 -5.65
N GLY A 42 13.89 10.38 -5.46
CA GLY A 42 13.66 11.47 -4.53
C GLY A 42 13.66 10.99 -3.07
N ARG A 43 13.66 11.94 -2.14
CA ARG A 43 13.67 11.64 -0.70
C ARG A 43 12.28 11.23 -0.23
N ILE A 44 12.14 10.01 0.28
CA ILE A 44 10.93 9.47 0.92
C ILE A 44 11.29 8.76 2.24
N VAL A 45 10.27 8.36 2.98
CA VAL A 45 10.40 7.47 4.13
C VAL A 45 9.75 6.13 3.77
N ALA A 46 10.49 5.03 3.91
CA ALA A 46 9.93 3.69 3.73
C ALA A 46 8.96 3.36 4.88
N ALA A 47 7.70 3.02 4.56
CA ALA A 47 6.66 2.75 5.56
C ALA A 47 5.62 1.72 5.05
N PRO A 48 5.83 0.41 5.23
CA PRO A 48 7.02 -0.25 5.77
C PRO A 48 8.15 -0.44 4.75
N THR A 49 7.90 -0.37 3.43
CA THR A 49 8.92 -0.47 2.38
C THR A 49 8.89 0.75 1.45
N ALA A 50 9.94 0.96 0.67
CA ALA A 50 10.01 2.06 -0.29
C ALA A 50 8.97 1.91 -1.42
N GLY A 51 8.65 0.67 -1.82
CA GLY A 51 7.72 0.41 -2.93
C GLY A 51 6.29 0.87 -2.68
N ILE A 52 5.88 0.95 -1.40
CA ILE A 52 4.54 1.36 -1.00
C ILE A 52 4.56 2.51 0.02
N CYS A 53 5.59 3.34 -0.04
CA CYS A 53 5.83 4.46 0.85
C CYS A 53 4.75 5.57 0.82
N GLY A 54 3.87 5.55 -0.18
CA GLY A 54 2.82 6.55 -0.34
C GLY A 54 1.56 6.29 0.49
N ILE A 55 1.29 5.05 0.91
CA ILE A 55 0.01 4.68 1.54
C ILE A 55 -0.18 5.38 2.88
N LEU A 56 0.73 5.18 3.82
CA LEU A 56 0.61 5.72 5.18
C LEU A 56 0.59 7.26 5.20
N PRO A 57 1.54 7.98 4.56
CA PRO A 57 1.51 9.44 4.59
C PRO A 57 0.29 10.01 3.86
N ALA A 58 -0.17 9.40 2.76
CA ALA A 58 -1.37 9.87 2.06
C ALA A 58 -2.62 9.81 2.95
N CYS A 59 -2.80 8.72 3.69
CA CYS A 59 -3.90 8.57 4.63
C CYS A 59 -3.85 9.62 5.74
N LEU A 60 -2.72 9.70 6.43
CA LEU A 60 -2.59 10.55 7.61
C LEU A 60 -2.62 12.04 7.28
N LEU A 61 -1.88 12.48 6.27
CA LEU A 61 -1.87 13.88 5.85
C LEU A 61 -3.23 14.34 5.34
N THR A 62 -3.98 13.45 4.66
CA THR A 62 -5.31 13.80 4.18
C THR A 62 -6.27 14.03 5.35
N VAL A 63 -6.31 13.14 6.34
CA VAL A 63 -7.20 13.30 7.50
C VAL A 63 -6.75 14.47 8.38
N MET A 64 -5.44 14.66 8.54
CA MET A 64 -4.88 15.82 9.25
C MET A 64 -5.37 17.14 8.65
N GLU A 65 -5.25 17.29 7.33
CA GLU A 65 -5.67 18.50 6.62
C GLU A 65 -7.19 18.71 6.67
N GLU A 66 -7.97 17.67 6.35
CA GLU A 66 -9.43 17.77 6.25
C GLU A 66 -10.13 18.02 7.60
N ARG A 67 -9.56 17.50 8.69
CA ARG A 67 -10.13 17.60 10.05
C ARG A 67 -9.37 18.54 10.96
N SER A 68 -8.33 19.22 10.45
CA SER A 68 -7.47 20.12 11.24
C SER A 68 -6.92 19.44 12.51
N ILE A 69 -6.50 18.18 12.40
CA ILE A 69 -5.93 17.41 13.50
C ILE A 69 -4.53 17.95 13.84
N PRO A 70 -4.22 18.21 15.11
CA PRO A 70 -2.87 18.61 15.52
C PRO A 70 -1.81 17.58 15.12
N GLU A 71 -0.63 18.06 14.70
CA GLU A 71 0.47 17.21 14.25
C GLU A 71 0.87 16.17 15.32
N GLU A 72 0.87 16.56 16.62
CA GLU A 72 1.19 15.65 17.71
C GLU A 72 0.27 14.42 17.76
N GLN A 73 -1.01 14.58 17.45
CA GLN A 73 -1.95 13.45 17.42
C GLN A 73 -1.64 12.54 16.23
N VAL A 74 -1.26 13.10 15.08
CA VAL A 74 -0.86 12.30 13.91
C VAL A 74 0.44 11.55 14.20
N VAL A 75 1.39 12.18 14.89
CA VAL A 75 2.63 11.51 15.34
C VAL A 75 2.30 10.36 16.30
N MET A 76 1.35 10.53 17.23
CA MET A 76 0.92 9.42 18.11
C MET A 76 0.30 8.27 17.32
N ALA A 77 -0.54 8.55 16.33
CA ALA A 77 -1.11 7.51 15.45
C ALA A 77 -0.05 6.74 14.63
N LEU A 78 1.12 7.34 14.36
CA LEU A 78 2.24 6.62 13.76
C LEU A 78 2.80 5.53 14.69
N PHE A 79 2.71 5.67 16.02
CA PHE A 79 3.09 4.59 16.94
C PHE A 79 2.12 3.41 16.84
N THR A 80 0.83 3.65 16.70
CA THR A 80 -0.15 2.59 16.44
C THR A 80 0.10 1.90 15.10
N ALA A 81 0.35 2.66 14.03
CA ALA A 81 0.76 2.09 12.75
C ALA A 81 2.02 1.23 12.90
N SER A 82 3.03 1.74 13.62
CA SER A 82 4.29 1.04 13.86
C SER A 82 4.08 -0.25 14.64
N ALA A 83 3.23 -0.25 15.68
CA ALA A 83 2.91 -1.44 16.45
C ALA A 83 2.32 -2.55 15.56
N VAL A 84 1.33 -2.21 14.71
CA VAL A 84 0.76 -3.14 13.73
C VAL A 84 1.83 -3.65 12.78
N GLY A 85 2.66 -2.77 12.22
CA GLY A 85 3.76 -3.14 11.32
C GLY A 85 4.76 -4.10 11.96
N MET A 86 5.12 -3.88 13.24
CA MET A 86 6.03 -4.76 14.00
C MET A 86 5.41 -6.15 14.23
N VAL A 87 4.12 -6.23 14.54
CA VAL A 87 3.41 -7.52 14.71
C VAL A 87 3.42 -8.30 13.39
N ILE A 88 3.12 -7.64 12.27
CA ILE A 88 3.15 -8.27 10.94
C ILE A 88 4.57 -8.72 10.58
N ALA A 89 5.58 -7.86 10.75
CA ALA A 89 6.96 -8.19 10.43
C ALA A 89 7.50 -9.37 11.25
N ARG A 90 7.09 -9.48 12.52
CA ARG A 90 7.54 -10.54 13.42
C ARG A 90 6.88 -11.89 13.13
N ASN A 91 5.59 -11.90 12.77
CA ASN A 91 4.79 -13.12 12.64
C ASN A 91 4.60 -13.57 11.19
N ALA A 92 4.88 -12.70 10.22
CA ALA A 92 4.82 -12.98 8.80
C ALA A 92 6.04 -12.40 8.09
N THR A 93 5.83 -11.45 7.19
CA THR A 93 6.86 -10.65 6.51
C THR A 93 6.25 -9.35 6.00
N ILE A 94 7.09 -8.35 5.77
CA ILE A 94 6.74 -7.09 5.09
C ILE A 94 7.45 -6.96 3.73
N ALA A 95 8.18 -7.99 3.29
CA ALA A 95 8.97 -7.96 2.07
C ALA A 95 8.24 -8.63 0.90
N GLY A 96 8.15 -7.93 -0.24
CA GLY A 96 7.56 -8.45 -1.48
C GLY A 96 8.30 -9.68 -2.02
N ALA A 97 9.62 -9.71 -1.86
CA ALA A 97 10.47 -10.84 -2.26
C ALA A 97 10.20 -12.13 -1.46
N GLU A 98 9.65 -12.03 -0.25
CA GLU A 98 9.31 -13.19 0.58
C GLU A 98 7.83 -13.56 0.48
N GLY A 99 6.95 -12.56 0.58
CA GLY A 99 5.51 -12.77 0.74
C GLY A 99 4.64 -12.28 -0.42
N GLY A 100 5.22 -11.76 -1.50
CA GLY A 100 4.48 -11.08 -2.54
C GLY A 100 4.04 -9.66 -2.13
N CYS A 101 3.38 -8.94 -3.02
CA CYS A 101 2.93 -7.57 -2.77
C CYS A 101 1.82 -7.51 -1.68
N GLN A 102 1.17 -8.62 -1.36
CA GLN A 102 0.27 -8.71 -0.21
C GLN A 102 0.98 -8.36 1.11
N ALA A 103 2.26 -8.74 1.24
CA ALA A 103 3.07 -8.43 2.41
C ALA A 103 3.36 -6.94 2.51
N GLU A 104 3.71 -6.28 1.41
CA GLU A 104 3.99 -4.84 1.38
C GLU A 104 2.72 -3.99 1.44
N CYS A 105 1.86 -4.09 0.40
CA CYS A 105 0.62 -3.30 0.31
C CYS A 105 -0.35 -3.64 1.44
N GLY A 106 -0.43 -4.93 1.84
CA GLY A 106 -1.28 -5.36 2.95
C GLY A 106 -0.80 -4.76 4.27
N ALA A 107 0.49 -4.87 4.57
CA ALA A 107 1.05 -4.28 5.80
C ALA A 107 0.87 -2.75 5.83
N ALA A 108 1.23 -2.05 4.74
CA ALA A 108 1.05 -0.59 4.67
C ALA A 108 -0.41 -0.15 4.84
N SER A 109 -1.34 -0.87 4.18
CA SER A 109 -2.78 -0.59 4.30
C SER A 109 -3.29 -0.87 5.72
N ALA A 110 -2.85 -1.94 6.36
CA ALA A 110 -3.22 -2.29 7.72
C ALA A 110 -2.68 -1.26 8.74
N MET A 111 -1.42 -0.87 8.59
CA MET A 111 -0.79 0.19 9.39
C MET A 111 -1.55 1.52 9.27
N ALA A 112 -1.89 1.90 8.03
CA ALA A 112 -2.62 3.13 7.76
C ALA A 112 -4.07 3.05 8.29
N ALA A 113 -4.76 1.92 8.13
CA ALA A 113 -6.11 1.71 8.65
C ALA A 113 -6.15 1.79 10.18
N ALA A 114 -5.18 1.19 10.86
CA ALA A 114 -5.02 1.25 12.31
C ALA A 114 -4.88 2.70 12.81
N ALA A 115 -3.98 3.47 12.18
CA ALA A 115 -3.77 4.88 12.51
C ALA A 115 -5.01 5.75 12.21
N LEU A 116 -5.71 5.49 11.10
CA LEU A 116 -6.96 6.17 10.78
C LEU A 116 -8.04 5.91 11.83
N VAL A 117 -8.17 4.68 12.30
CA VAL A 117 -9.12 4.32 13.36
C VAL A 117 -8.82 5.08 14.64
N GLU A 118 -7.56 5.13 15.07
CA GLU A 118 -7.14 5.88 16.27
C GLU A 118 -7.43 7.37 16.13
N LEU A 119 -7.03 8.01 15.01
CA LEU A 119 -7.27 9.43 14.77
C LEU A 119 -8.75 9.81 14.73
N ASN A 120 -9.63 8.83 14.54
CA ASN A 120 -11.08 9.03 14.55
C ASN A 120 -11.74 8.56 15.85
N GLY A 121 -10.96 8.33 16.92
CA GLY A 121 -11.47 7.97 18.24
C GLY A 121 -11.94 6.53 18.36
N GLY A 122 -11.54 5.65 17.45
CA GLY A 122 -11.85 4.23 17.52
C GLY A 122 -11.14 3.51 18.65
N THR A 123 -11.67 2.38 19.04
CA THR A 123 -11.13 1.54 20.13
C THR A 123 -10.01 0.62 19.64
N PRO A 124 -9.17 0.06 20.52
CA PRO A 124 -8.20 -0.97 20.13
C PRO A 124 -8.80 -2.19 19.41
N ALA A 125 -10.01 -2.60 19.77
CA ALA A 125 -10.73 -3.66 19.04
C ALA A 125 -11.05 -3.26 17.59
N MET A 126 -11.46 -2.02 17.36
CA MET A 126 -11.67 -1.50 16.01
C MET A 126 -10.35 -1.42 15.21
N VAL A 127 -9.24 -1.11 15.86
CA VAL A 127 -7.89 -1.17 15.23
C VAL A 127 -7.57 -2.59 14.77
N GLU A 128 -7.84 -3.60 15.59
CA GLU A 128 -7.69 -5.00 15.22
C GLU A 128 -8.57 -5.37 14.02
N HIS A 129 -9.85 -5.02 14.04
CA HIS A 129 -10.76 -5.29 12.94
C HIS A 129 -10.32 -4.61 11.63
N ALA A 130 -9.92 -3.35 11.68
CA ALA A 130 -9.41 -2.64 10.51
C ALA A 130 -8.14 -3.29 9.94
N THR A 131 -7.21 -3.69 10.82
CA THR A 131 -5.99 -4.43 10.44
C THR A 131 -6.33 -5.72 9.71
N ALA A 132 -7.22 -6.53 10.28
CA ALA A 132 -7.67 -7.80 9.68
C ALA A 132 -8.36 -7.61 8.34
N ILE A 133 -9.24 -6.61 8.22
CA ILE A 133 -9.96 -6.29 6.98
C ILE A 133 -8.99 -5.84 5.89
N ALA A 134 -8.07 -4.91 6.20
CA ALA A 134 -7.10 -4.41 5.25
C ALA A 134 -6.20 -5.52 4.68
N LEU A 135 -5.72 -6.44 5.52
CA LEU A 135 -4.91 -7.57 5.10
C LEU A 135 -5.70 -8.56 4.23
N LYS A 136 -6.91 -8.95 4.66
CA LYS A 136 -7.75 -9.92 3.92
C LYS A 136 -8.06 -9.46 2.51
N ASN A 137 -8.29 -8.17 2.30
CA ASN A 137 -8.67 -7.61 1.00
C ASN A 137 -7.61 -7.81 -0.08
N VAL A 138 -6.36 -8.05 0.29
CA VAL A 138 -5.24 -8.16 -0.64
C VAL A 138 -4.48 -9.49 -0.54
N LEU A 139 -5.04 -10.50 0.14
CA LEU A 139 -4.44 -11.84 0.19
C LEU A 139 -4.26 -12.38 -1.23
N GLY A 140 -3.07 -12.91 -1.50
CA GLY A 140 -2.71 -13.45 -2.81
C GLY A 140 -2.17 -12.40 -3.79
N LEU A 141 -2.07 -11.11 -3.43
CA LEU A 141 -1.50 -10.10 -4.31
C LEU A 141 0.00 -10.37 -4.54
N VAL A 142 0.33 -10.66 -5.80
CA VAL A 142 1.68 -11.02 -6.24
C VAL A 142 2.59 -9.80 -6.37
N CYS A 143 3.91 -9.97 -6.26
CA CYS A 143 4.89 -8.93 -6.55
C CYS A 143 5.55 -9.23 -7.92
N ASP A 144 5.12 -8.50 -8.95
CA ASP A 144 5.43 -8.73 -10.35
C ASP A 144 5.89 -7.44 -11.09
N PRO A 145 6.90 -6.71 -10.56
CA PRO A 145 7.29 -5.42 -11.08
C PRO A 145 7.87 -5.54 -12.49
N VAL A 146 7.35 -4.74 -13.42
CA VAL A 146 7.85 -4.68 -14.80
C VAL A 146 9.27 -4.12 -14.81
N ALA A 147 10.15 -4.78 -15.52
CA ALA A 147 11.59 -4.46 -15.56
C ALA A 147 12.30 -4.55 -14.18
N GLY A 148 11.68 -5.16 -13.18
CA GLY A 148 12.20 -5.16 -11.81
C GLY A 148 12.17 -3.79 -11.13
N LEU A 149 11.46 -2.81 -11.70
CA LEU A 149 11.42 -1.44 -11.22
C LEU A 149 10.16 -1.16 -10.39
N VAL A 150 10.31 -0.34 -9.36
CA VAL A 150 9.22 0.06 -8.46
C VAL A 150 8.37 1.17 -9.11
N GLU A 151 7.86 0.89 -10.31
CA GLU A 151 7.03 1.81 -11.10
C GLU A 151 5.72 1.15 -11.51
N ILE A 152 5.78 0.04 -12.28
CA ILE A 152 4.61 -0.69 -12.79
C ILE A 152 4.58 -2.07 -12.14
N PRO A 153 3.54 -2.39 -11.34
CA PRO A 153 2.34 -1.62 -11.03
C PRO A 153 2.42 -0.79 -9.75
N CYS A 154 3.58 -0.66 -9.12
CA CYS A 154 3.77 -0.19 -7.75
C CYS A 154 3.17 1.21 -7.48
N ILE A 155 3.34 2.17 -8.42
CA ILE A 155 2.79 3.52 -8.27
C ILE A 155 1.25 3.47 -8.11
N LYS A 156 0.57 2.67 -8.94
CA LYS A 156 -0.90 2.51 -8.87
C LYS A 156 -1.33 1.71 -7.64
N ARG A 157 -0.51 0.76 -7.18
CA ARG A 157 -0.78 0.00 -5.95
C ARG A 157 -0.70 0.86 -4.69
N ASN A 158 0.07 1.95 -4.69
CA ASN A 158 0.00 2.92 -3.59
C ASN A 158 -1.40 3.56 -3.47
N ALA A 159 -2.01 3.97 -4.58
CA ALA A 159 -3.37 4.48 -4.57
C ALA A 159 -4.39 3.40 -4.13
N MET A 160 -4.28 2.18 -4.65
CA MET A 160 -5.13 1.06 -4.26
C MET A 160 -5.01 0.74 -2.77
N GLY A 161 -3.80 0.69 -2.22
CA GLY A 161 -3.57 0.43 -0.80
C GLY A 161 -4.11 1.55 0.10
N THR A 162 -4.03 2.82 -0.35
CA THR A 162 -4.66 3.96 0.32
C THR A 162 -6.18 3.80 0.37
N ALA A 163 -6.81 3.43 -0.76
CA ALA A 163 -8.24 3.15 -0.82
C ALA A 163 -8.64 2.00 0.12
N ASN A 164 -7.85 0.94 0.16
CA ASN A 164 -8.06 -0.20 1.05
C ASN A 164 -7.98 0.21 2.53
N ALA A 165 -7.02 1.06 2.90
CA ALA A 165 -6.86 1.55 4.26
C ALA A 165 -8.08 2.35 4.72
N PHE A 166 -8.56 3.30 3.92
CA PHE A 166 -9.79 4.04 4.23
C PHE A 166 -11.01 3.13 4.34
N THR A 167 -11.16 2.20 3.40
CA THR A 167 -12.28 1.24 3.42
C THR A 167 -12.29 0.40 4.70
N ALA A 168 -11.13 -0.12 5.09
CA ALA A 168 -11.00 -0.96 6.28
C ALA A 168 -11.24 -0.15 7.56
N ALA A 169 -10.72 1.08 7.65
CA ALA A 169 -10.93 1.97 8.79
C ALA A 169 -12.41 2.35 8.94
N GLU A 170 -13.06 2.77 7.85
CA GLU A 170 -14.49 3.16 7.89
C GLU A 170 -15.38 1.98 8.27
N MET A 171 -15.10 0.76 7.76
CA MET A 171 -15.84 -0.43 8.17
C MET A 171 -15.73 -0.68 9.67
N ALA A 172 -14.51 -0.62 10.22
CA ALA A 172 -14.29 -0.86 11.65
C ALA A 172 -14.92 0.26 12.52
N LEU A 173 -14.82 1.52 12.12
CA LEU A 173 -15.45 2.65 12.81
C LEU A 173 -16.98 2.57 12.75
N ALA A 174 -17.55 1.98 11.70
CA ALA A 174 -18.98 1.70 11.60
C ALA A 174 -19.42 0.49 12.45
N GLY A 175 -18.50 -0.15 13.19
CA GLY A 175 -18.79 -1.31 14.01
C GLY A 175 -18.83 -2.64 13.26
N ILE A 176 -18.29 -2.68 12.02
CA ILE A 176 -18.17 -3.92 11.25
C ILE A 176 -16.96 -4.70 11.75
N GLU A 177 -17.21 -5.88 12.27
CA GLU A 177 -16.19 -6.76 12.82
C GLU A 177 -15.58 -7.68 11.75
N SER A 178 -14.28 -7.89 11.81
CA SER A 178 -13.67 -9.04 11.17
C SER A 178 -13.99 -10.30 11.96
N LYS A 179 -14.60 -11.31 11.32
CA LYS A 179 -14.88 -12.59 11.98
C LYS A 179 -13.64 -13.48 12.10
N ILE A 180 -12.61 -13.20 11.31
CA ILE A 180 -11.29 -13.81 11.45
C ILE A 180 -10.40 -12.80 12.17
N PRO A 181 -9.83 -13.11 13.34
CA PRO A 181 -8.96 -12.22 14.10
C PRO A 181 -7.71 -11.81 13.30
N ALA A 182 -7.12 -10.67 13.64
CA ALA A 182 -5.95 -10.14 12.93
C ALA A 182 -4.77 -11.10 12.95
N ASP A 183 -4.51 -11.78 14.06
CA ASP A 183 -3.41 -12.74 14.19
C ASP A 183 -3.56 -13.91 13.21
N GLU A 184 -4.77 -14.44 13.05
CA GLU A 184 -5.04 -15.52 12.09
C GLU A 184 -4.93 -15.03 10.64
N VAL A 185 -5.31 -13.80 10.36
CA VAL A 185 -5.15 -13.19 9.02
C VAL A 185 -3.67 -12.99 8.69
N ILE A 186 -2.85 -12.53 9.65
CA ILE A 186 -1.39 -12.40 9.50
C ILE A 186 -0.77 -13.78 9.22
N TRP A 187 -1.17 -14.78 9.98
CA TRP A 187 -0.72 -16.17 9.75
C TRP A 187 -1.15 -16.67 8.37
N ALA A 188 -2.39 -16.44 7.96
CA ALA A 188 -2.88 -16.81 6.64
C ALA A 188 -2.08 -16.11 5.52
N MET A 189 -1.79 -14.81 5.68
CA MET A 189 -0.96 -14.05 4.73
C MET A 189 0.43 -14.69 4.57
N LYS A 190 1.06 -15.10 5.70
CA LYS A 190 2.33 -15.80 5.65
C LYS A 190 2.23 -17.11 4.86
N LYS A 191 1.23 -17.93 5.14
CA LYS A 191 1.01 -19.22 4.45
C LYS A 191 0.76 -19.04 2.96
N VAL A 192 -0.04 -18.05 2.57
CA VAL A 192 -0.27 -17.70 1.17
C VAL A 192 1.05 -17.27 0.51
N GLY A 193 1.83 -16.41 1.17
CA GLY A 193 3.15 -16.00 0.71
C GLY A 193 4.11 -17.19 0.54
N ASP A 194 4.19 -18.09 1.53
CA ASP A 194 5.03 -19.28 1.46
C ASP A 194 4.67 -20.19 0.27
N SER A 195 3.38 -20.28 -0.07
CA SER A 195 2.87 -21.09 -1.19
C SER A 195 2.96 -20.41 -2.56
N MET A 196 3.27 -19.11 -2.60
CA MET A 196 3.37 -18.35 -3.84
C MET A 196 4.60 -18.80 -4.65
N HIS A 197 4.41 -18.97 -5.97
CA HIS A 197 5.52 -19.33 -6.86
C HIS A 197 6.63 -18.26 -6.82
N PRO A 198 7.92 -18.68 -6.83
CA PRO A 198 9.04 -17.72 -6.79
C PRO A 198 9.00 -16.63 -7.88
N ASP A 199 8.49 -16.92 -9.08
CA ASP A 199 8.37 -15.96 -10.15
C ASP A 199 7.41 -14.81 -9.87
N LEU A 200 6.59 -14.93 -8.83
CA LEU A 200 5.61 -13.93 -8.38
C LEU A 200 6.07 -13.16 -7.13
N LYS A 201 7.34 -13.32 -6.76
CA LYS A 201 7.98 -12.72 -5.58
C LYS A 201 9.10 -11.76 -5.96
N GLU A 202 8.75 -10.65 -6.62
CA GLU A 202 9.67 -9.54 -6.98
C GLU A 202 10.80 -9.92 -7.95
N THR A 203 10.69 -11.03 -8.64
CA THR A 203 11.74 -11.53 -9.54
C THR A 203 11.64 -11.00 -10.96
N ALA A 204 10.57 -10.28 -11.31
CA ALA A 204 10.25 -9.85 -12.67
C ALA A 204 10.15 -11.00 -13.70
N ARG A 205 10.04 -12.26 -13.26
CA ARG A 205 9.97 -13.44 -14.15
C ARG A 205 8.54 -13.89 -14.44
N GLY A 206 7.57 -13.48 -13.62
CA GLY A 206 6.16 -13.86 -13.74
C GLY A 206 5.22 -12.68 -13.77
N GLY A 207 3.92 -12.94 -13.79
CA GLY A 207 2.87 -11.92 -13.72
C GLY A 207 2.96 -10.88 -14.84
N LEU A 208 2.77 -9.60 -14.49
CA LEU A 208 2.80 -8.49 -15.44
C LEU A 208 4.14 -8.36 -16.18
N ALA A 209 5.24 -8.61 -15.49
CA ALA A 209 6.59 -8.53 -16.08
C ALA A 209 6.79 -9.53 -17.22
N ALA A 210 6.17 -10.70 -17.16
CA ALA A 210 6.27 -11.75 -18.18
C ALA A 210 5.33 -11.55 -19.38
N THR A 211 4.45 -10.54 -19.36
CA THR A 211 3.57 -10.25 -20.49
C THR A 211 4.37 -9.74 -21.71
N PRO A 212 3.87 -9.89 -22.94
CA PRO A 212 4.54 -9.35 -24.12
C PRO A 212 4.85 -7.86 -24.02
N THR A 213 3.93 -7.07 -23.44
CA THR A 213 4.15 -5.65 -23.19
C THR A 213 5.18 -5.42 -22.08
N GLY A 214 5.14 -6.19 -21.00
CA GLY A 214 6.13 -6.11 -19.91
C GLY A 214 7.55 -6.33 -20.42
N ARG A 215 7.76 -7.35 -21.25
CA ARG A 215 9.06 -7.64 -21.87
C ARG A 215 9.53 -6.50 -22.79
N LYS A 216 8.64 -5.96 -23.64
CA LYS A 216 8.98 -4.79 -24.48
C LYS A 216 9.36 -3.56 -23.66
N LEU A 217 8.70 -3.33 -22.52
CA LEU A 217 9.04 -2.22 -21.62
C LEU A 217 10.40 -2.47 -20.96
N THR A 218 10.71 -3.70 -20.59
CA THR A 218 12.03 -4.08 -20.06
C THR A 218 13.14 -3.82 -21.10
N GLU A 219 12.93 -4.25 -22.35
CA GLU A 219 13.86 -3.97 -23.46
C GLU A 219 14.05 -2.47 -23.71
N LYS A 220 12.99 -1.66 -23.54
CA LYS A 220 13.08 -0.20 -23.69
C LYS A 220 13.98 0.42 -22.63
N VAL A 221 14.00 -0.12 -21.41
CA VAL A 221 14.81 0.41 -20.29
C VAL A 221 16.26 -0.05 -20.36
N PHE A 222 16.47 -1.33 -20.60
CA PHE A 222 17.81 -1.96 -20.49
C PHE A 222 18.45 -2.32 -21.83
N GLY A 223 17.75 -2.14 -22.96
CA GLY A 223 18.15 -2.67 -24.25
C GLY A 223 17.73 -4.13 -24.43
N LYS A 224 17.98 -4.70 -25.60
CA LYS A 224 17.74 -6.12 -25.85
C LYS A 224 18.67 -6.94 -24.95
N MET A 225 18.10 -7.77 -24.10
CA MET A 225 18.87 -8.77 -23.36
C MET A 225 19.24 -9.90 -24.35
N GLU A 226 20.52 -10.18 -24.49
CA GLU A 226 20.98 -11.39 -25.19
C GLU A 226 20.50 -12.60 -24.35
N GLU A 227 19.87 -13.57 -25.05
CA GLU A 227 19.38 -14.81 -24.44
C GLU A 227 20.52 -15.72 -23.97
#